data_94ed5ffd3a0df861964534bd6fa77475
#
_entry.id   94ed5ffd3a0df861964534bd6fa77475
#
_cell.length_a   1.000
_cell.length_b   1.000
_cell.length_c   1.000
_cell.angle_alpha   90.00
_cell.angle_beta   90.00
_cell.angle_gamma   90.00
#
_symmetry.space_group_name_H-M   'P 1'
#
loop_
_entity.id
_entity.type
_entity.pdbx_description
1 polymer ?
#
loop_
_entity_poly.entity_id
_entity_poly.type
_entity_poly.pdbx_seq_one_letter_code
_entity_poly.pdbx_strand_id
1 'polypeptide(L)'
;RKKVTQNCRYNLAKDVFVLSFGLLGMNTADLFNCTILSNDRITYFREKTKSRRSDEAKIIVDIQEQIKELFDLYADKTCKRVFRFYQMYRDENTFNQAVNKGLKEIGSQLNIDDLEFYAARHSWATIALNVLKINKYVVHEGLNHVDEEMKVTDIYIEKDFKAINEANSMVLKFIYSDKSEEDALSLFRSSNEDSIKDIGEDRSGNAR
;
A
#
# COMPACT_ATOMS: atom_id res chain seq x y z
N ARG A 1 29.90 -2.49 12.11
CA ARG A 1 28.55 -1.90 12.25
C ARG A 1 28.67 -0.65 13.10
N LYS A 2 28.67 0.54 12.48
CA LYS A 2 28.47 1.79 13.21
C LYS A 2 27.09 1.75 13.83
N LYS A 3 27.00 1.85 15.15
CA LYS A 3 25.75 2.18 15.85
C LYS A 3 25.29 3.52 15.31
N VAL A 4 24.28 3.51 14.49
CA VAL A 4 23.57 4.72 14.08
C VAL A 4 22.69 5.09 15.26
N THR A 5 23.27 5.82 16.20
CA THR A 5 22.54 6.56 17.21
C THR A 5 21.89 7.72 16.50
N GLN A 6 20.80 7.48 15.80
CA GLN A 6 20.27 8.54 15.06
C GLN A 6 18.83 8.57 14.96
N ASN A 7 18.39 9.71 15.13
CA ASN A 7 17.10 10.31 14.90
C ASN A 7 16.01 9.25 14.76
N CYS A 8 15.63 8.70 15.90
CA CYS A 8 14.65 7.64 16.07
C CYS A 8 13.38 7.89 15.23
N ARG A 9 13.06 9.18 15.00
CA ARG A 9 11.89 9.62 14.24
C ARG A 9 12.05 9.46 12.73
N TYR A 10 13.23 9.78 12.19
CA TYR A 10 13.52 9.62 10.76
C TYR A 10 13.44 8.14 10.35
N ASN A 11 14.15 7.27 11.07
CA ASN A 11 14.13 5.84 10.78
C ASN A 11 12.75 5.23 10.95
N LEU A 12 12.03 5.60 12.01
CA LEU A 12 10.66 5.16 12.20
C LEU A 12 9.76 5.60 11.05
N ALA A 13 9.84 6.86 10.63
CA ALA A 13 8.99 7.37 9.56
C ALA A 13 9.22 6.62 8.23
N LYS A 14 10.48 6.39 7.87
CA LYS A 14 10.87 5.57 6.71
C LYS A 14 10.31 4.16 6.84
N ASP A 15 10.52 3.51 7.96
CA ASP A 15 10.12 2.12 8.18
C ASP A 15 8.59 1.96 8.16
N VAL A 16 7.87 2.89 8.80
CA VAL A 16 6.40 2.89 8.80
C VAL A 16 5.83 3.17 7.40
N PHE A 17 6.50 4.03 6.62
CA PHE A 17 6.13 4.26 5.22
C PHE A 17 6.27 2.99 4.38
N VAL A 18 7.40 2.27 4.50
CA VAL A 18 7.66 1.01 3.80
C VAL A 18 6.68 -0.09 4.24
N LEU A 19 6.39 -0.20 5.54
CA LEU A 19 5.37 -1.12 6.06
C LEU A 19 4.00 -0.81 5.46
N SER A 20 3.60 0.46 5.45
CA SER A 20 2.32 0.86 4.84
C SER A 20 2.26 0.46 3.38
N PHE A 21 3.30 0.78 2.61
CA PHE A 21 3.39 0.42 1.20
C PHE A 21 3.23 -1.10 1.00
N GLY A 22 4.00 -1.90 1.74
CA GLY A 22 3.98 -3.36 1.66
C GLY A 22 2.67 -4.00 2.16
N LEU A 23 1.86 -3.24 2.90
CA LEU A 23 0.57 -3.65 3.43
C LEU A 23 -0.61 -2.94 2.72
N LEU A 24 -0.55 -2.82 1.39
CA LEU A 24 -1.61 -2.23 0.55
C LEU A 24 -1.92 -0.76 0.87
N GLY A 25 -0.93 0.00 1.33
CA GLY A 25 -1.14 1.36 1.77
C GLY A 25 -1.99 1.48 3.04
N MET A 26 -1.79 0.58 4.01
CA MET A 26 -2.47 0.58 5.31
C MET A 26 -2.22 1.90 6.05
N ASN A 27 -3.28 2.55 6.53
CA ASN A 27 -3.19 3.85 7.20
C ASN A 27 -2.52 3.77 8.58
N THR A 28 -2.01 4.91 9.08
CA THR A 28 -1.40 5.00 10.42
C THR A 28 -2.36 4.59 11.54
N ALA A 29 -3.64 4.97 11.47
CA ALA A 29 -4.66 4.55 12.43
C ALA A 29 -4.84 3.02 12.43
N ASP A 30 -4.91 2.42 11.24
CA ASP A 30 -5.07 0.96 11.09
C ASP A 30 -3.81 0.22 11.56
N LEU A 31 -2.59 0.71 11.23
CA LEU A 31 -1.32 0.18 11.75
C LEU A 31 -1.24 0.26 13.29
N PHE A 32 -1.74 1.35 13.86
CA PHE A 32 -1.73 1.56 15.30
C PHE A 32 -2.71 0.65 16.04
N ASN A 33 -3.87 0.37 15.45
CA ASN A 33 -5.00 -0.26 16.14
C ASN A 33 -5.21 -1.75 15.79
N CYS A 34 -4.65 -2.29 14.68
CA CYS A 34 -4.90 -3.67 14.27
C CYS A 34 -4.48 -4.69 15.33
N THR A 35 -5.32 -5.70 15.52
CA THR A 35 -5.18 -6.70 16.58
C THR A 35 -5.16 -8.15 16.09
N ILE A 36 -5.53 -8.41 14.83
CA ILE A 36 -5.70 -9.77 14.33
C ILE A 36 -4.54 -10.13 13.40
N LEU A 37 -3.71 -11.05 13.87
CA LEU A 37 -2.61 -11.66 13.13
C LEU A 37 -2.74 -13.19 13.22
N SER A 38 -2.77 -13.87 12.09
CA SER A 38 -2.81 -15.33 12.02
C SER A 38 -2.16 -15.83 10.74
N ASN A 39 -1.25 -16.78 10.84
CA ASN A 39 -0.58 -17.41 9.69
C ASN A 39 0.07 -16.39 8.74
N ASP A 40 0.86 -15.46 9.28
CA ASP A 40 1.49 -14.35 8.54
C ASP A 40 0.51 -13.48 7.74
N ARG A 41 -0.71 -13.36 8.24
CA ARG A 41 -1.81 -12.62 7.63
C ARG A 41 -2.43 -11.67 8.63
N ILE A 42 -2.49 -10.39 8.27
CA ILE A 42 -3.16 -9.36 9.08
C ILE A 42 -4.60 -9.23 8.60
N THR A 43 -5.55 -9.28 9.53
CA THR A 43 -6.94 -8.92 9.26
C THR A 43 -7.26 -7.64 10.02
N TYR A 44 -7.78 -6.63 9.32
CA TYR A 44 -8.21 -5.39 9.96
C TYR A 44 -9.47 -4.84 9.30
N PHE A 45 -10.14 -3.96 10.02
CA PHE A 45 -11.36 -3.27 9.58
C PHE A 45 -11.00 -1.78 9.49
N ARG A 46 -11.03 -1.23 8.28
CA ARG A 46 -10.57 0.14 8.04
C ARG A 46 -11.38 1.15 8.84
N GLU A 47 -10.77 1.76 9.85
CA GLU A 47 -11.41 2.66 10.81
C GLU A 47 -12.24 3.78 10.12
N LYS A 48 -11.72 4.40 9.07
CA LYS A 48 -12.39 5.50 8.37
C LYS A 48 -13.70 5.10 7.67
N THR A 49 -13.87 3.83 7.29
CA THR A 49 -14.97 3.40 6.41
C THR A 49 -15.79 2.23 6.95
N LYS A 50 -15.40 1.60 8.06
CA LYS A 50 -16.09 0.42 8.62
C LYS A 50 -17.58 0.63 8.88
N SER A 51 -17.98 1.81 9.31
CA SER A 51 -19.39 2.12 9.58
C SER A 51 -20.23 2.40 8.31
N ARG A 52 -19.60 2.47 7.14
CA ARG A 52 -20.26 2.83 5.87
C ARG A 52 -20.42 1.66 4.91
N ARG A 53 -19.83 0.50 5.24
CA ARG A 53 -19.81 -0.70 4.39
C ARG A 53 -20.44 -1.89 5.12
N SER A 54 -21.17 -2.71 4.38
CA SER A 54 -21.79 -3.95 4.90
C SER A 54 -20.75 -5.01 5.29
N ASP A 55 -19.56 -4.98 4.64
CA ASP A 55 -18.41 -5.85 4.95
C ASP A 55 -17.49 -5.27 6.06
N GLU A 56 -17.97 -4.22 6.77
CA GLU A 56 -17.23 -3.48 7.81
C GLU A 56 -15.84 -2.99 7.31
N ALA A 57 -15.69 -2.83 6.01
CA ALA A 57 -14.45 -2.45 5.36
C ALA A 57 -13.27 -3.39 5.69
N LYS A 58 -13.57 -4.69 5.78
CA LYS A 58 -12.58 -5.75 6.08
C LYS A 58 -11.50 -5.82 5.02
N ILE A 59 -10.26 -5.93 5.46
CA ILE A 59 -9.08 -6.22 4.64
C ILE A 59 -8.34 -7.41 5.26
N ILE A 60 -7.85 -8.30 4.38
CA ILE A 60 -6.95 -9.38 4.73
C ILE A 60 -5.70 -9.22 3.86
N VAL A 61 -4.55 -8.98 4.49
CA VAL A 61 -3.27 -8.78 3.80
C VAL A 61 -2.22 -9.76 4.29
N ASP A 62 -1.55 -10.43 3.35
CA ASP A 62 -0.45 -11.34 3.63
C ASP A 62 0.84 -10.54 3.85
N ILE A 63 1.62 -10.94 4.86
CA ILE A 63 2.94 -10.38 5.12
C ILE A 63 3.90 -11.00 4.10
N GLN A 64 4.26 -10.22 3.09
CA GLN A 64 5.15 -10.65 2.03
C GLN A 64 6.60 -10.71 2.52
N GLU A 65 7.41 -11.61 1.95
CA GLU A 65 8.81 -11.84 2.33
C GLU A 65 9.64 -10.56 2.32
N GLN A 66 9.41 -9.67 1.33
CA GLN A 66 10.15 -8.42 1.16
C GLN A 66 10.05 -7.46 2.35
N ILE A 67 8.98 -7.55 3.13
CA ILE A 67 8.74 -6.71 4.31
C ILE A 67 8.81 -7.49 5.63
N LYS A 68 9.09 -8.79 5.59
CA LYS A 68 9.04 -9.67 6.76
C LYS A 68 9.98 -9.22 7.88
N GLU A 69 11.23 -8.93 7.58
CA GLU A 69 12.20 -8.45 8.57
C GLU A 69 11.74 -7.13 9.21
N LEU A 70 11.17 -6.24 8.40
CA LEU A 70 10.67 -4.96 8.90
C LEU A 70 9.41 -5.13 9.75
N PHE A 71 8.52 -6.04 9.35
CA PHE A 71 7.38 -6.43 10.14
C PHE A 71 7.81 -6.96 11.52
N ASP A 72 8.74 -7.92 11.57
CA ASP A 72 9.22 -8.55 12.80
C ASP A 72 9.89 -7.54 13.75
N LEU A 73 10.54 -6.50 13.19
CA LEU A 73 11.12 -5.41 13.97
C LEU A 73 10.07 -4.63 14.77
N TYR A 74 8.88 -4.44 14.21
CA TYR A 74 7.79 -3.67 14.82
C TYR A 74 6.65 -4.52 15.38
N ALA A 75 6.68 -5.84 15.23
CA ALA A 75 5.70 -6.75 15.77
C ALA A 75 5.58 -6.62 17.30
N ASP A 76 4.36 -6.69 17.81
CA ASP A 76 4.09 -6.66 19.25
C ASP A 76 4.29 -8.05 19.87
N LYS A 77 5.37 -8.21 20.62
CA LYS A 77 5.68 -9.45 21.33
C LYS A 77 4.68 -9.79 22.46
N THR A 78 3.86 -8.84 22.87
CA THR A 78 2.82 -9.08 23.89
C THR A 78 1.51 -9.59 23.30
N CYS A 79 1.40 -9.65 21.98
CA CYS A 79 0.21 -10.10 21.24
C CYS A 79 -1.08 -9.32 21.57
N LYS A 80 -0.98 -8.13 22.14
CA LYS A 80 -2.13 -7.24 22.36
C LYS A 80 -2.60 -6.57 21.08
N ARG A 81 -1.64 -6.20 20.22
CA ARG A 81 -1.86 -5.68 18.87
C ARG A 81 -0.91 -6.38 17.90
N VAL A 82 -1.06 -6.10 16.62
CA VAL A 82 -0.12 -6.59 15.61
C VAL A 82 1.22 -5.87 15.73
N PHE A 83 1.18 -4.54 15.90
CA PHE A 83 2.37 -3.71 16.03
C PHE A 83 2.46 -3.06 17.41
N ARG A 84 3.73 -2.82 17.84
CA ARG A 84 4.02 -2.21 19.14
C ARG A 84 3.95 -0.68 19.18
N PHE A 85 3.40 -0.01 18.16
CA PHE A 85 3.35 1.46 18.10
C PHE A 85 2.58 2.08 19.27
N TYR A 86 1.55 1.42 19.78
CA TYR A 86 0.81 1.86 20.98
C TYR A 86 1.64 1.86 22.26
N GLN A 87 2.76 1.14 22.32
CA GLN A 87 3.70 1.18 23.43
C GLN A 87 4.68 2.37 23.30
N MET A 88 4.82 2.92 22.09
CA MET A 88 5.74 4.01 21.79
C MET A 88 5.04 5.39 21.81
N TYR A 89 3.76 5.42 21.52
CA TYR A 89 2.95 6.64 21.37
C TYR A 89 1.65 6.52 22.17
N ARG A 90 1.21 7.65 22.74
CA ARG A 90 0.01 7.71 23.55
C ARG A 90 -1.27 7.35 22.77
N ASP A 91 -1.37 7.83 21.55
CA ASP A 91 -2.52 7.67 20.67
C ASP A 91 -2.10 7.68 19.19
N GLU A 92 -3.03 7.30 18.32
CA GLU A 92 -2.81 7.22 16.87
C GLU A 92 -2.51 8.58 16.23
N ASN A 93 -3.06 9.68 16.76
CA ASN A 93 -2.81 11.02 16.23
C ASN A 93 -1.37 11.44 16.50
N THR A 94 -0.87 11.20 17.72
CA THR A 94 0.52 11.47 18.08
C THR A 94 1.48 10.63 17.24
N PHE A 95 1.15 9.37 17.00
CA PHE A 95 1.91 8.49 16.10
C PHE A 95 1.91 9.04 14.66
N ASN A 96 0.75 9.37 14.09
CA ASN A 96 0.62 9.93 12.76
C ASN A 96 1.42 11.22 12.58
N GLN A 97 1.35 12.14 13.56
CA GLN A 97 2.11 13.38 13.54
C GLN A 97 3.63 13.13 13.56
N ALA A 98 4.10 12.18 14.36
CA ALA A 98 5.52 11.82 14.42
C ALA A 98 6.02 11.24 13.09
N VAL A 99 5.24 10.37 12.46
CA VAL A 99 5.55 9.79 11.14
C VAL A 99 5.61 10.87 10.07
N ASN A 100 4.58 11.71 9.95
CA ASN A 100 4.55 12.77 8.94
C ASN A 100 5.66 13.81 9.16
N LYS A 101 6.01 14.14 10.41
CA LYS A 101 7.14 15.03 10.68
C LYS A 101 8.46 14.43 10.20
N GLY A 102 8.68 13.12 10.40
CA GLY A 102 9.86 12.44 9.90
C GLY A 102 9.88 12.36 8.36
N LEU A 103 8.72 12.13 7.72
CA LEU A 103 8.62 12.10 6.26
C LEU A 103 8.88 13.45 5.62
N LYS A 104 8.48 14.56 6.23
CA LYS A 104 8.83 15.91 5.76
C LYS A 104 10.34 16.16 5.78
N GLU A 105 11.05 15.68 6.81
CA GLU A 105 12.51 15.73 6.86
C GLU A 105 13.14 14.89 5.73
N ILE A 106 12.60 13.69 5.48
CA ILE A 106 13.04 12.83 4.37
C ILE A 106 12.78 13.49 3.02
N GLY A 107 11.57 14.02 2.81
CA GLY A 107 11.20 14.74 1.59
C GLY A 107 12.14 15.90 1.29
N SER A 108 12.46 16.71 2.31
CA SER A 108 13.43 17.81 2.17
C SER A 108 14.81 17.35 1.72
N GLN A 109 15.29 16.19 2.22
CA GLN A 109 16.60 15.64 1.83
C GLN A 109 16.60 15.04 0.42
N LEU A 110 15.45 14.56 -0.04
CA LEU A 110 15.28 13.93 -1.36
C LEU A 110 14.74 14.89 -2.42
N ASN A 111 14.51 16.17 -2.09
CA ASN A 111 13.85 17.17 -2.93
C ASN A 111 12.45 16.71 -3.41
N ILE A 112 11.71 16.07 -2.50
CA ILE A 112 10.32 15.68 -2.71
C ILE A 112 9.46 16.62 -1.87
N ASP A 113 8.73 17.50 -2.53
CA ASP A 113 7.83 18.43 -1.86
C ASP A 113 6.64 17.70 -1.24
N ASP A 114 6.24 18.15 -0.04
CA ASP A 114 5.04 17.66 0.67
C ASP A 114 4.93 16.15 0.82
N LEU A 115 6.07 15.45 1.04
CA LEU A 115 6.05 14.01 1.30
C LEU A 115 5.29 13.72 2.59
N GLU A 116 4.14 13.07 2.45
CA GLU A 116 3.27 12.65 3.53
C GLU A 116 3.08 11.12 3.53
N PHE A 117 2.62 10.60 4.66
CA PHE A 117 2.40 9.16 4.84
C PHE A 117 1.46 8.56 3.78
N TYR A 118 0.45 9.31 3.36
CA TYR A 118 -0.53 8.85 2.38
C TYR A 118 0.08 8.58 0.99
N ALA A 119 1.26 9.14 0.71
CA ALA A 119 2.00 8.86 -0.53
C ALA A 119 2.36 7.38 -0.70
N ALA A 120 2.55 6.61 0.39
CA ALA A 120 2.77 5.17 0.31
C ALA A 120 1.63 4.45 -0.40
N ARG A 121 0.39 4.82 -0.06
CA ARG A 121 -0.82 4.25 -0.65
C ARG A 121 -1.00 4.67 -2.10
N HIS A 122 -0.76 5.95 -2.41
CA HIS A 122 -0.81 6.44 -3.79
C HIS A 122 0.23 5.76 -4.68
N SER A 123 1.46 5.60 -4.19
CA SER A 123 2.54 4.94 -4.92
C SER A 123 2.19 3.49 -5.21
N TRP A 124 1.69 2.75 -4.22
CA TRP A 124 1.24 1.37 -4.42
C TRP A 124 0.16 1.29 -5.51
N ALA A 125 -0.87 2.12 -5.43
CA ALA A 125 -1.96 2.15 -6.41
C ALA A 125 -1.48 2.52 -7.82
N THR A 126 -0.60 3.52 -7.91
CA THR A 126 -0.05 3.98 -9.19
C THR A 126 0.78 2.88 -9.86
N ILE A 127 1.63 2.20 -9.12
CA ILE A 127 2.44 1.08 -9.64
C ILE A 127 1.53 -0.06 -10.07
N ALA A 128 0.57 -0.46 -9.24
CA ALA A 128 -0.36 -1.52 -9.56
C ALA A 128 -1.16 -1.25 -10.84
N LEU A 129 -1.73 -0.04 -10.98
CA LEU A 129 -2.58 0.31 -12.11
C LEU A 129 -1.78 0.68 -13.37
N ASN A 130 -0.78 1.55 -13.21
CA ASN A 130 -0.16 2.19 -14.38
C ASN A 130 1.07 1.45 -14.89
N VAL A 131 1.80 0.76 -14.01
CA VAL A 131 2.99 -0.01 -14.38
C VAL A 131 2.64 -1.47 -14.64
N LEU A 132 2.02 -2.13 -13.66
CA LEU A 132 1.74 -3.56 -13.72
C LEU A 132 0.41 -3.89 -14.39
N LYS A 133 -0.39 -2.88 -14.76
CA LYS A 133 -1.70 -3.05 -15.41
C LYS A 133 -2.65 -4.02 -14.69
N ILE A 134 -2.55 -4.05 -13.36
CA ILE A 134 -3.43 -4.88 -12.53
C ILE A 134 -4.86 -4.36 -12.67
N ASN A 135 -5.81 -5.30 -12.72
CA ASN A 135 -7.22 -4.99 -12.87
C ASN A 135 -7.68 -3.93 -11.85
N LYS A 136 -8.34 -2.88 -12.34
CA LYS A 136 -8.81 -1.75 -11.54
C LYS A 136 -9.68 -2.19 -10.35
N TYR A 137 -10.52 -3.21 -10.51
CA TYR A 137 -11.35 -3.75 -9.45
C TYR A 137 -10.52 -4.33 -8.30
N VAL A 138 -9.51 -5.13 -8.62
CA VAL A 138 -8.61 -5.72 -7.61
C VAL A 138 -7.92 -4.62 -6.81
N VAL A 139 -7.45 -3.56 -7.48
CA VAL A 139 -6.81 -2.42 -6.82
C VAL A 139 -7.82 -1.65 -5.97
N HIS A 140 -9.01 -1.41 -6.48
CA HIS A 140 -10.09 -0.72 -5.77
C HIS A 140 -10.50 -1.44 -4.49
N GLU A 141 -10.68 -2.77 -4.58
CA GLU A 141 -10.99 -3.63 -3.44
C GLU A 141 -9.84 -3.69 -2.43
N GLY A 142 -8.59 -3.81 -2.89
CA GLY A 142 -7.40 -3.80 -2.04
C GLY A 142 -7.24 -2.47 -1.29
N LEU A 143 -7.60 -1.36 -1.92
CA LEU A 143 -7.62 -0.04 -1.30
C LEU A 143 -8.88 0.21 -0.47
N ASN A 144 -9.86 -0.68 -0.51
CA ASN A 144 -11.12 -0.52 0.20
C ASN A 144 -11.81 0.82 -0.12
N HIS A 145 -11.77 1.22 -1.41
CA HIS A 145 -12.47 2.39 -1.90
C HIS A 145 -13.98 2.08 -2.01
N VAL A 146 -14.81 3.08 -1.77
CA VAL A 146 -16.25 3.01 -2.05
C VAL A 146 -16.46 3.75 -3.35
N ASP A 147 -16.97 3.07 -4.36
CA ASP A 147 -17.44 3.66 -5.60
C ASP A 147 -18.96 3.81 -5.52
N GLU A 148 -19.45 5.05 -5.53
CA GLU A 148 -20.88 5.34 -5.40
C GLU A 148 -21.67 4.81 -6.60
N GLU A 149 -21.06 4.79 -7.79
CA GLU A 149 -21.69 4.30 -9.02
C GLU A 149 -21.79 2.78 -9.08
N MET A 150 -20.92 2.08 -8.34
CA MET A 150 -20.83 0.62 -8.34
C MET A 150 -21.50 -0.05 -7.14
N LYS A 151 -22.07 0.70 -6.21
CA LYS A 151 -22.74 0.16 -5.01
C LYS A 151 -23.74 -0.96 -5.29
N VAL A 152 -24.45 -0.88 -6.40
CA VAL A 152 -25.47 -1.89 -6.77
C VAL A 152 -24.81 -3.19 -7.22
N THR A 153 -23.64 -3.11 -7.86
CA THR A 153 -22.91 -4.27 -8.37
C THR A 153 -22.05 -4.89 -7.25
N ASP A 154 -21.50 -4.07 -6.36
CA ASP A 154 -20.67 -4.49 -5.22
C ASP A 154 -21.42 -5.41 -4.23
N ILE A 155 -22.77 -5.35 -4.20
CA ILE A 155 -23.59 -6.24 -3.38
C ILE A 155 -23.47 -7.71 -3.83
N TYR A 156 -23.15 -7.93 -5.09
CA TYR A 156 -23.07 -9.27 -5.70
C TYR A 156 -21.64 -9.80 -5.85
N ILE A 157 -20.63 -8.96 -5.55
CA ILE A 157 -19.21 -9.32 -5.69
C ILE A 157 -18.64 -9.58 -4.30
N GLU A 158 -18.25 -10.82 -4.04
CA GLU A 158 -17.48 -11.16 -2.85
C GLU A 158 -16.03 -10.75 -3.05
N LYS A 159 -15.45 -10.09 -2.03
CA LYS A 159 -14.07 -9.60 -2.07
C LYS A 159 -13.07 -10.74 -2.20
N ASP A 160 -12.31 -10.76 -3.28
CA ASP A 160 -11.26 -11.76 -3.53
C ASP A 160 -9.93 -11.33 -2.90
N PHE A 161 -9.74 -11.71 -1.64
CA PHE A 161 -8.49 -11.44 -0.92
C PHE A 161 -7.28 -12.15 -1.53
N LYS A 162 -7.47 -13.25 -2.27
CA LYS A 162 -6.37 -13.96 -2.94
C LYS A 162 -5.84 -13.09 -4.09
N ALA A 163 -6.72 -12.61 -4.97
CA ALA A 163 -6.34 -11.71 -6.06
C ALA A 163 -5.68 -10.42 -5.55
N ILE A 164 -6.19 -9.85 -4.44
CA ILE A 164 -5.61 -8.66 -3.80
C ILE A 164 -4.18 -8.94 -3.31
N ASN A 165 -3.93 -10.08 -2.66
CA ASN A 165 -2.61 -10.44 -2.15
C ASN A 165 -1.64 -10.84 -3.26
N GLU A 166 -2.11 -11.47 -4.34
CA GLU A 166 -1.32 -11.70 -5.56
C GLU A 166 -0.88 -10.38 -6.19
N ALA A 167 -1.79 -9.41 -6.31
CA ALA A 167 -1.47 -8.07 -6.78
C ALA A 167 -0.41 -7.38 -5.90
N ASN A 168 -0.54 -7.48 -4.57
CA ASN A 168 0.45 -6.94 -3.64
C ASN A 168 1.82 -7.60 -3.82
N SER A 169 1.85 -8.94 -3.97
CA SER A 169 3.08 -9.68 -4.24
C SER A 169 3.76 -9.23 -5.53
N MET A 170 2.99 -8.97 -6.59
CA MET A 170 3.52 -8.46 -7.87
C MET A 170 4.14 -7.08 -7.69
N VAL A 171 3.47 -6.16 -7.01
CA VAL A 171 3.99 -4.80 -6.73
C VAL A 171 5.29 -4.87 -5.93
N LEU A 172 5.34 -5.68 -4.88
CA LEU A 172 6.55 -5.79 -4.06
C LEU A 172 7.70 -6.45 -4.82
N LYS A 173 7.43 -7.51 -5.57
CA LYS A 173 8.46 -8.15 -6.42
C LYS A 173 9.00 -7.16 -7.46
N PHE A 174 8.17 -6.32 -8.03
CA PHE A 174 8.60 -5.30 -8.99
C PHE A 174 9.55 -4.28 -8.33
N ILE A 175 9.21 -3.77 -7.13
CA ILE A 175 10.04 -2.77 -6.43
C ILE A 175 11.33 -3.36 -5.87
N TYR A 176 11.29 -4.60 -5.40
CA TYR A 176 12.47 -5.27 -4.79
C TYR A 176 13.24 -6.16 -5.77
N SER A 177 12.85 -6.22 -7.05
CA SER A 177 13.69 -6.87 -8.06
C SER A 177 14.93 -6.00 -8.30
N ASP A 178 16.11 -6.63 -8.39
CA ASP A 178 17.39 -5.99 -8.75
C ASP A 178 17.43 -5.49 -10.20
N LYS A 179 16.28 -5.12 -10.76
CA LYS A 179 16.21 -4.56 -12.11
C LYS A 179 16.78 -3.15 -12.05
N SER A 180 17.75 -2.89 -12.94
CA SER A 180 18.29 -1.55 -13.13
C SER A 180 17.18 -0.54 -13.47
N GLU A 181 17.39 0.74 -13.21
CA GLU A 181 16.44 1.80 -13.61
C GLU A 181 16.08 1.72 -15.12
N GLU A 182 17.00 1.21 -15.96
CA GLU A 182 16.77 0.99 -17.39
C GLU A 182 15.73 -0.07 -17.67
N ASP A 183 15.69 -1.17 -16.90
CA ASP A 183 14.68 -2.23 -17.08
C ASP A 183 13.28 -1.75 -16.63
N ALA A 184 13.20 -0.94 -15.59
CA ALA A 184 11.95 -0.33 -15.15
C ALA A 184 11.43 0.68 -16.18
N LEU A 185 12.32 1.49 -16.77
CA LEU A 185 12.01 2.43 -17.86
C LEU A 185 11.63 1.73 -19.16
N SER A 186 12.25 0.60 -19.49
CA SER A 186 11.91 -0.19 -20.68
C SER A 186 10.51 -0.80 -20.59
N LEU A 187 10.14 -1.32 -19.41
CA LEU A 187 8.78 -1.80 -19.14
C LEU A 187 7.74 -0.68 -19.21
N PHE A 188 8.11 0.53 -18.77
CA PHE A 188 7.23 1.70 -18.88
C PHE A 188 7.03 2.15 -20.32
N ARG A 189 8.06 2.07 -21.17
CA ARG A 189 8.00 2.41 -22.60
C ARG A 189 7.18 1.37 -23.39
N SER A 190 7.42 0.08 -23.18
CA SER A 190 6.68 -0.99 -23.87
C SER A 190 5.18 -0.97 -23.55
N SER A 191 4.81 -0.70 -22.29
CA SER A 191 3.39 -0.60 -21.88
C SER A 191 2.67 0.63 -22.46
N ASN A 192 3.41 1.70 -22.81
CA ASN A 192 2.82 2.86 -23.47
C ASN A 192 2.69 2.67 -24.99
N GLU A 193 3.58 1.90 -25.61
CA GLU A 193 3.50 1.59 -27.06
C GLU A 193 2.32 0.66 -27.38
N ASP A 194 2.01 -0.31 -26.52
CA ASP A 194 0.85 -1.19 -26.68
C ASP A 194 -0.47 -0.43 -26.51
N SER A 195 -0.51 0.55 -25.60
CA SER A 195 -1.71 1.40 -25.40
C SER A 195 -2.00 2.34 -26.58
N ILE A 196 -0.99 2.68 -27.39
CA ILE A 196 -1.15 3.53 -28.59
C ILE A 196 -1.62 2.69 -29.77
N LYS A 197 -1.25 1.42 -29.87
CA LYS A 197 -1.70 0.52 -30.94
C LYS A 197 -3.19 0.18 -30.84
N ASP A 198 -3.70 -0.07 -29.64
CA ASP A 198 -5.12 -0.35 -29.41
C ASP A 198 -6.06 0.83 -29.78
N ILE A 199 -5.56 2.08 -29.69
CA ILE A 199 -6.34 3.26 -30.08
C ILE A 199 -6.33 3.48 -31.61
N GLY A 200 -5.36 2.89 -32.32
CA GLY A 200 -5.18 3.04 -33.79
C GLY A 200 -6.09 2.13 -34.62
N GLU A 201 -6.44 0.95 -34.11
CA GLU A 201 -7.23 -0.03 -34.88
C GLU A 201 -8.75 0.22 -34.88
N ASP A 202 -9.27 0.98 -33.90
CA ASP A 202 -10.73 1.25 -33.80
C ASP A 202 -11.21 2.39 -34.72
N ARG A 203 -10.33 3.05 -35.49
CA ARG A 203 -10.68 4.13 -36.43
C ARG A 203 -10.74 3.73 -37.90
N SER A 204 -10.44 2.50 -38.28
CA SER A 204 -10.46 2.06 -39.68
C SER A 204 -11.71 1.26 -40.10
N GLY A 205 -12.70 1.10 -39.23
CA GLY A 205 -13.86 0.21 -39.42
C GLY A 205 -15.19 0.88 -39.80
N ASN A 206 -15.21 2.13 -40.25
CA ASN A 206 -16.51 2.71 -40.70
C ASN A 206 -16.36 3.66 -41.90
N ALA A 207 -16.12 3.09 -43.07
CA ALA A 207 -16.33 3.74 -44.34
C ALA A 207 -16.71 2.72 -45.41
N ARG A 208 -17.98 2.34 -45.42
CA ARG A 208 -18.75 1.92 -46.62
C ARG A 208 -20.22 1.91 -46.34
#